data_c85231bf2e7c022800065571d1e8cffd
#
_entry.id   c85231bf2e7c022800065571d1e8cffd
#
_cell.length_a   1.000
_cell.length_b   1.000
_cell.length_c   1.000
_cell.angle_alpha   90.00
_cell.angle_beta   90.00
_cell.angle_gamma   90.00
#
_symmetry.space_group_name_H-M   'P 1'
#
loop_
_entity.id
_entity.type
_entity.pdbx_description
1 polymer ?
#
loop_
_entity_poly.entity_id
_entity_poly.type
_entity_poly.pdbx_seq_one_letter_code
_entity_poly.pdbx_strand_id
1 'polypeptide(L)'
;MKITGFIAIGFSVMCSTAACSDDPAAVANLDPAVTVVKVPNGSFEEDAAETASPKGWTVSGDYSAAKVVQGGCEGNYALHYGATSSYTVSTCQTVNGLEDGIYDLEFYYKSTGGQASCYVAAGTDTKKMTSLQASPSTWIRSYVRGIKVEGGKCDIEIHSESAEANWSRFDGLRLKKTEKEFNLLKGGDISQLTYVEQMGGKFYENGEEKDCIEILKNNGFNIVRLRLYNDPGNPDYSPSNRLPAGISGPEDVLRLAKRAKQAGMQIQLTFHYSDYWTNGEDQNKPHEWEGLDFDGLKKALYDFTFDFMNKMKAQGTTPEFVSLGNEVQAGMLYPDGSCDNFAQLSELFNTGYDAVKAVSPDSKVIIHSAGAGDKDLYNWYYGELKKRNTKYDIIGTSYYPFWTKNTVAQMREWADYITAKFDKDILIMETGYSWDKTLPDGTQGQLSDNGPYLDFSPLGQKNFMLEPQIRNL
;
A
#
# COMPACT_ATOMS: atom_id res chain seq x y z
N MET A 1 -9.84 33.07 10.62
CA MET A 1 -9.04 31.92 11.04
C MET A 1 -9.16 30.90 9.90
N LYS A 2 -8.14 30.79 9.06
CA LYS A 2 -8.17 29.90 7.88
C LYS A 2 -7.82 28.50 8.37
N ILE A 3 -8.75 27.58 8.27
CA ILE A 3 -8.56 26.17 8.64
C ILE A 3 -8.13 25.45 7.37
N THR A 4 -6.84 25.17 7.25
CA THR A 4 -6.32 24.23 6.26
C THR A 4 -6.42 22.83 6.84
N GLY A 5 -7.62 22.24 6.74
CA GLY A 5 -7.84 20.84 7.09
C GLY A 5 -7.50 19.93 5.90
N PHE A 6 -6.34 19.30 5.93
CA PHE A 6 -6.02 18.24 4.98
C PHE A 6 -6.51 16.90 5.56
N ILE A 7 -7.44 16.27 4.87
CA ILE A 7 -7.63 14.83 4.99
C ILE A 7 -6.60 14.20 4.05
N ALA A 8 -5.43 13.88 4.58
CA ALA A 8 -4.50 13.00 3.89
C ALA A 8 -5.11 11.60 3.94
N ILE A 9 -5.77 11.20 2.86
CA ILE A 9 -6.17 9.81 2.67
C ILE A 9 -4.90 9.05 2.31
N GLY A 10 -4.25 8.46 3.32
CA GLY A 10 -3.10 7.60 3.14
C GLY A 10 -3.56 6.18 2.81
N PHE A 11 -3.03 5.59 1.75
CA PHE A 11 -3.24 4.19 1.44
C PHE A 11 -2.07 3.37 1.99
N SER A 12 -2.38 2.30 2.68
CA SER A 12 -1.40 1.30 3.08
C SER A 12 -1.61 0.02 2.27
N VAL A 13 -0.56 -0.44 1.63
CA VAL A 13 -0.56 -1.70 0.88
C VAL A 13 0.39 -2.67 1.59
N MET A 14 -0.14 -3.78 2.04
CA MET A 14 0.70 -4.84 2.61
C MET A 14 1.20 -5.76 1.50
N CYS A 15 2.50 -5.92 1.40
CA CYS A 15 3.15 -6.83 0.47
C CYS A 15 3.79 -7.99 1.25
N SER A 16 3.38 -9.23 0.95
CA SER A 16 4.18 -10.39 1.29
C SER A 16 5.09 -10.67 0.09
N THR A 17 6.40 -10.46 0.26
CA THR A 17 7.35 -10.60 -0.84
C THR A 17 7.94 -12.00 -0.91
N ALA A 18 7.79 -12.64 -2.07
CA ALA A 18 8.81 -13.56 -2.55
C ALA A 18 9.73 -12.75 -3.48
N ALA A 19 11.02 -12.72 -3.20
CA ALA A 19 12.00 -12.02 -4.02
C ALA A 19 11.96 -12.49 -5.46
N CYS A 20 11.93 -11.55 -6.42
CA CYS A 20 12.02 -11.85 -7.84
C CYS A 20 13.03 -10.91 -8.50
N SER A 21 14.05 -11.47 -9.11
CA SER A 21 14.93 -10.75 -10.04
C SER A 21 14.23 -10.62 -11.40
N ASP A 22 14.38 -9.48 -12.06
CA ASP A 22 13.87 -9.22 -13.42
C ASP A 22 14.66 -9.96 -14.52
N ASP A 23 15.55 -10.89 -14.15
CA ASP A 23 16.29 -11.74 -15.08
C ASP A 23 15.38 -12.91 -15.51
N PRO A 24 15.07 -13.04 -16.80
CA PRO A 24 14.34 -14.20 -17.32
C PRO A 24 15.02 -15.55 -16.99
N ALA A 25 16.32 -15.56 -16.75
CA ALA A 25 17.08 -16.73 -16.30
C ALA A 25 16.91 -17.03 -14.79
N ALA A 26 16.44 -16.08 -13.98
CA ALA A 26 16.22 -16.27 -12.53
C ALA A 26 14.88 -16.95 -12.19
N VAL A 27 14.04 -17.22 -13.18
CA VAL A 27 12.79 -18.01 -13.03
C VAL A 27 13.07 -19.46 -12.58
N ALA A 28 14.33 -19.91 -12.62
CA ALA A 28 14.74 -21.26 -12.25
C ALA A 28 14.87 -21.52 -10.74
N ASN A 29 14.77 -20.47 -9.88
CA ASN A 29 14.88 -20.61 -8.42
C ASN A 29 13.59 -20.18 -7.71
N LEU A 30 12.43 -20.67 -8.19
CA LEU A 30 11.19 -20.61 -7.43
C LEU A 30 11.28 -21.54 -6.23
N ASP A 31 10.75 -21.08 -5.09
CA ASP A 31 10.53 -21.92 -3.92
C ASP A 31 9.94 -23.27 -4.37
N PRO A 32 10.59 -24.41 -4.10
CA PRO A 32 10.14 -25.72 -4.54
C PRO A 32 8.75 -26.11 -4.00
N ALA A 33 8.19 -25.33 -3.10
CA ALA A 33 6.84 -25.51 -2.56
C ALA A 33 5.72 -24.89 -3.43
N VAL A 34 6.04 -24.11 -4.49
CA VAL A 34 5.02 -23.45 -5.33
C VAL A 34 4.73 -24.27 -6.58
N THR A 35 3.54 -24.86 -6.66
CA THR A 35 3.07 -25.53 -7.87
C THR A 35 2.69 -24.50 -8.94
N VAL A 36 3.47 -24.44 -10.01
CA VAL A 36 3.18 -23.60 -11.18
C VAL A 36 2.41 -24.41 -12.20
N VAL A 37 1.22 -23.95 -12.58
CA VAL A 37 0.43 -24.53 -13.68
C VAL A 37 0.53 -23.60 -14.90
N LYS A 38 1.06 -24.12 -15.99
CA LYS A 38 1.10 -23.37 -17.25
C LYS A 38 -0.31 -23.15 -17.77
N VAL A 39 -0.65 -21.92 -18.07
CA VAL A 39 -1.82 -21.60 -18.89
C VAL A 39 -1.53 -22.07 -20.32
N PRO A 40 -2.39 -22.89 -20.94
CA PRO A 40 -2.14 -23.35 -22.30
C PRO A 40 -1.94 -22.17 -23.25
N ASN A 41 -0.84 -22.18 -24.02
CA ASN A 41 -0.42 -21.06 -24.85
C ASN A 41 -0.43 -19.68 -24.16
N GLY A 42 -0.06 -19.64 -22.87
CA GLY A 42 -0.02 -18.42 -22.09
C GLY A 42 1.13 -17.46 -22.46
N SER A 43 2.13 -17.95 -23.18
CA SER A 43 3.23 -17.17 -23.77
C SER A 43 3.07 -16.94 -25.27
N PHE A 44 1.97 -17.39 -25.88
CA PHE A 44 1.66 -17.26 -27.31
C PHE A 44 2.70 -17.86 -28.30
N GLU A 45 3.62 -18.68 -27.81
CA GLU A 45 4.68 -19.33 -28.60
C GLU A 45 4.15 -20.51 -29.42
N GLU A 46 3.03 -21.14 -29.02
CA GLU A 46 2.42 -22.26 -29.76
C GLU A 46 1.81 -21.84 -31.10
N ASP A 47 1.60 -20.55 -31.31
CA ASP A 47 1.13 -19.99 -32.57
C ASP A 47 2.22 -20.06 -33.66
N ALA A 48 3.48 -19.96 -33.27
CA ALA A 48 4.67 -20.05 -34.13
C ALA A 48 4.71 -19.05 -35.29
N ALA A 49 3.78 -18.10 -35.32
CA ALA A 49 3.63 -17.05 -36.35
C ALA A 49 2.69 -15.94 -35.84
N GLU A 50 2.70 -14.80 -36.50
CA GLU A 50 1.69 -13.76 -36.28
C GLU A 50 0.30 -14.26 -36.74
N THR A 51 -0.69 -14.12 -35.85
CA THR A 51 -2.06 -14.57 -36.13
C THR A 51 -3.11 -13.75 -35.39
N ALA A 52 -4.31 -13.62 -35.98
CA ALA A 52 -5.47 -13.02 -35.33
C ALA A 52 -6.29 -14.03 -34.49
N SER A 53 -5.90 -15.30 -34.48
CA SER A 53 -6.61 -16.37 -33.80
C SER A 53 -5.64 -17.15 -32.90
N PRO A 54 -5.33 -16.64 -31.71
CA PRO A 54 -4.42 -17.32 -30.78
C PRO A 54 -4.89 -18.72 -30.44
N LYS A 55 -4.01 -19.72 -30.52
CA LYS A 55 -4.36 -21.11 -30.20
C LYS A 55 -4.81 -21.26 -28.75
N GLY A 56 -5.94 -21.92 -28.56
CA GLY A 56 -6.51 -22.19 -27.23
C GLY A 56 -7.19 -21.00 -26.57
N TRP A 57 -7.24 -19.85 -27.25
CA TRP A 57 -7.92 -18.65 -26.78
C TRP A 57 -9.12 -18.30 -27.67
N THR A 58 -10.15 -17.74 -27.08
CA THR A 58 -11.35 -17.25 -27.78
C THR A 58 -11.33 -15.73 -27.78
N VAL A 59 -11.29 -15.11 -28.94
CA VAL A 59 -11.40 -13.67 -29.11
C VAL A 59 -12.86 -13.28 -29.25
N SER A 60 -13.29 -12.19 -28.65
CA SER A 60 -14.64 -11.61 -28.77
C SER A 60 -14.58 -10.09 -28.91
N GLY A 61 -15.64 -9.47 -29.45
CA GLY A 61 -15.67 -8.05 -29.75
C GLY A 61 -14.98 -7.72 -31.08
N ASP A 62 -14.17 -6.68 -31.12
CA ASP A 62 -13.47 -6.24 -32.35
C ASP A 62 -12.27 -7.13 -32.66
N TYR A 63 -12.50 -8.24 -33.32
CA TYR A 63 -11.50 -9.27 -33.68
C TYR A 63 -10.24 -8.71 -34.36
N SER A 64 -10.38 -7.67 -35.16
CA SER A 64 -9.26 -7.06 -35.89
C SER A 64 -8.29 -6.31 -34.98
N ALA A 65 -8.72 -6.00 -33.76
CA ALA A 65 -7.88 -5.33 -32.74
C ALA A 65 -6.98 -6.31 -31.99
N ALA A 66 -7.24 -7.64 -32.05
CA ALA A 66 -6.45 -8.65 -31.34
C ALA A 66 -5.60 -9.45 -32.33
N LYS A 67 -4.31 -9.59 -32.03
CA LYS A 67 -3.39 -10.44 -32.82
C LYS A 67 -2.18 -10.87 -31.99
N VAL A 68 -1.62 -12.03 -32.29
CA VAL A 68 -0.29 -12.42 -31.83
C VAL A 68 0.74 -11.71 -32.70
N VAL A 69 1.75 -11.10 -32.12
CA VAL A 69 2.81 -10.35 -32.81
C VAL A 69 4.18 -10.71 -32.28
N GLN A 70 5.23 -10.44 -33.06
CA GLN A 70 6.62 -10.56 -32.56
C GLN A 70 6.94 -9.54 -31.46
N GLY A 71 7.94 -9.85 -30.65
CA GLY A 71 8.45 -9.02 -29.56
C GLY A 71 7.78 -9.35 -28.23
N GLY A 72 7.74 -10.63 -27.86
CA GLY A 72 7.34 -11.15 -26.56
C GLY A 72 8.30 -10.74 -25.44
N CYS A 73 7.86 -10.93 -24.21
CA CYS A 73 8.67 -10.88 -22.99
C CYS A 73 9.35 -12.24 -22.74
N GLU A 74 8.57 -13.31 -22.89
CA GLU A 74 9.03 -14.70 -22.78
C GLU A 74 8.97 -15.35 -24.18
N GLY A 75 10.12 -15.45 -24.84
CA GLY A 75 10.20 -15.99 -26.21
C GLY A 75 10.03 -14.92 -27.29
N ASN A 76 9.33 -15.26 -28.36
CA ASN A 76 9.27 -14.44 -29.59
C ASN A 76 7.95 -13.70 -29.75
N TYR A 77 6.87 -14.18 -29.18
CA TYR A 77 5.50 -13.74 -29.47
C TYR A 77 4.79 -13.18 -28.25
N ALA A 78 3.80 -12.32 -28.47
CA ALA A 78 2.92 -11.78 -27.44
C ALA A 78 1.54 -11.48 -28.05
N LEU A 79 0.48 -11.55 -27.24
CA LEU A 79 -0.83 -11.03 -27.62
C LEU A 79 -0.78 -9.51 -27.65
N HIS A 80 -1.23 -8.92 -28.75
CA HIS A 80 -1.34 -7.47 -28.93
C HIS A 80 -2.78 -7.06 -29.15
N TYR A 81 -3.20 -6.01 -28.45
CA TYR A 81 -4.42 -5.27 -28.70
C TYR A 81 -4.09 -3.89 -29.24
N GLY A 82 -4.76 -3.46 -30.30
CA GLY A 82 -4.61 -2.13 -30.87
C GLY A 82 -5.29 -1.99 -32.22
N ALA A 83 -5.84 -0.81 -32.48
CA ALA A 83 -6.44 -0.44 -33.77
C ALA A 83 -6.18 1.03 -34.05
N THR A 84 -6.47 1.47 -35.25
CA THR A 84 -6.41 2.89 -35.69
C THR A 84 -7.69 3.67 -35.36
N SER A 85 -8.71 2.98 -34.85
CA SER A 85 -10.00 3.53 -34.40
C SER A 85 -10.37 2.98 -33.04
N SER A 86 -11.50 3.40 -32.48
CA SER A 86 -12.05 2.82 -31.25
C SER A 86 -12.24 1.31 -31.40
N TYR A 87 -12.00 0.59 -30.32
CA TYR A 87 -12.19 -0.86 -30.25
C TYR A 87 -12.57 -1.31 -28.85
N THR A 88 -13.29 -2.44 -28.79
CA THR A 88 -13.55 -3.19 -27.57
C THR A 88 -13.28 -4.67 -27.86
N VAL A 89 -12.30 -5.26 -27.18
CA VAL A 89 -11.89 -6.64 -27.42
C VAL A 89 -11.58 -7.37 -26.12
N SER A 90 -11.97 -8.65 -26.07
CA SER A 90 -11.58 -9.58 -25.02
C SER A 90 -11.01 -10.86 -25.62
N THR A 91 -10.03 -11.44 -24.91
CA THR A 91 -9.48 -12.78 -25.24
C THR A 91 -9.59 -13.63 -23.99
N CYS A 92 -10.30 -14.76 -24.10
CA CYS A 92 -10.67 -15.61 -22.98
C CYS A 92 -10.17 -17.04 -23.14
N GLN A 93 -9.83 -17.68 -22.00
CA GLN A 93 -9.52 -19.11 -21.94
C GLN A 93 -10.01 -19.68 -20.63
N THR A 94 -10.49 -20.95 -20.61
CA THR A 94 -10.74 -21.72 -19.40
C THR A 94 -9.60 -22.72 -19.19
N VAL A 95 -8.88 -22.60 -18.10
CA VAL A 95 -7.89 -23.59 -17.65
C VAL A 95 -8.61 -24.66 -16.84
N ASN A 96 -8.48 -25.91 -17.23
CA ASN A 96 -9.13 -27.07 -16.58
C ASN A 96 -8.11 -27.98 -15.91
N GLY A 97 -8.59 -28.86 -15.01
CA GLY A 97 -7.75 -29.86 -14.34
C GLY A 97 -6.89 -29.30 -13.22
N LEU A 98 -7.28 -28.14 -12.69
CA LEU A 98 -6.66 -27.55 -11.52
C LEU A 98 -7.09 -28.30 -10.24
N GLU A 99 -6.24 -28.35 -9.24
CA GLU A 99 -6.67 -28.70 -7.89
C GLU A 99 -7.46 -27.54 -7.27
N ASP A 100 -8.45 -27.84 -6.45
CA ASP A 100 -9.14 -26.78 -5.70
C ASP A 100 -8.15 -26.07 -4.76
N GLY A 101 -8.33 -24.75 -4.57
CA GLY A 101 -7.46 -23.96 -3.73
C GLY A 101 -7.39 -22.49 -4.18
N ILE A 102 -6.43 -21.78 -3.61
CA ILE A 102 -6.16 -20.38 -3.95
C ILE A 102 -4.99 -20.31 -4.94
N TYR A 103 -5.16 -19.48 -5.95
CA TYR A 103 -4.17 -19.26 -7.01
C TYR A 103 -3.90 -17.79 -7.24
N ASP A 104 -2.70 -17.50 -7.73
CA ASP A 104 -2.35 -16.23 -8.35
C ASP A 104 -2.12 -16.45 -9.85
N LEU A 105 -2.66 -15.59 -10.71
CA LEU A 105 -2.32 -15.53 -12.14
C LEU A 105 -1.21 -14.48 -12.31
N GLU A 106 -0.03 -14.92 -12.66
CA GLU A 106 1.09 -14.05 -13.06
C GLU A 106 1.06 -13.82 -14.57
N PHE A 107 1.42 -12.62 -15.00
CA PHE A 107 1.54 -12.27 -16.42
C PHE A 107 2.43 -11.05 -16.62
N TYR A 108 2.90 -10.83 -17.83
CA TYR A 108 3.62 -9.63 -18.26
C TYR A 108 2.74 -8.79 -19.18
N TYR A 109 2.90 -7.47 -19.12
CA TYR A 109 2.20 -6.58 -20.05
C TYR A 109 3.01 -5.35 -20.40
N LYS A 110 2.66 -4.72 -21.54
CA LYS A 110 2.99 -3.35 -21.94
C LYS A 110 1.71 -2.64 -22.34
N SER A 111 1.62 -1.32 -22.16
CA SER A 111 0.47 -0.53 -22.57
C SER A 111 0.84 0.92 -22.78
N THR A 112 0.26 1.58 -23.77
CA THR A 112 0.36 3.04 -23.94
C THR A 112 -0.38 3.78 -22.83
N GLY A 113 -1.34 3.12 -22.16
CA GLY A 113 -2.33 3.81 -21.32
C GLY A 113 -3.39 4.53 -22.18
N GLY A 114 -4.28 5.25 -21.52
CA GLY A 114 -5.35 6.00 -22.18
C GLY A 114 -6.56 5.17 -22.62
N GLN A 115 -6.56 3.86 -22.39
CA GLN A 115 -7.73 3.01 -22.57
C GLN A 115 -8.81 3.37 -21.55
N ALA A 116 -10.08 3.36 -21.96
CA ALA A 116 -11.21 3.51 -21.05
C ALA A 116 -11.29 2.34 -20.05
N SER A 117 -10.91 1.14 -20.53
CA SER A 117 -10.77 -0.06 -19.70
C SER A 117 -9.66 -0.95 -20.27
N CYS A 118 -8.74 -1.42 -19.40
CA CYS A 118 -7.72 -2.41 -19.76
C CYS A 118 -7.37 -3.22 -18.53
N TYR A 119 -7.65 -4.54 -18.55
CA TYR A 119 -7.45 -5.40 -17.40
C TYR A 119 -7.19 -6.86 -17.77
N VAL A 120 -6.66 -7.60 -16.81
CA VAL A 120 -6.68 -9.07 -16.78
C VAL A 120 -7.54 -9.51 -15.61
N ALA A 121 -8.45 -10.43 -15.83
CA ALA A 121 -9.33 -11.01 -14.83
C ALA A 121 -9.19 -12.54 -14.79
N ALA A 122 -9.37 -13.14 -13.62
CA ALA A 122 -9.37 -14.60 -13.46
C ALA A 122 -10.32 -15.05 -12.35
N GLY A 123 -10.87 -16.25 -12.49
CA GLY A 123 -11.83 -16.86 -11.58
C GLY A 123 -13.07 -17.37 -12.29
N THR A 124 -13.90 -18.19 -11.63
CA THR A 124 -15.09 -18.79 -12.24
C THR A 124 -16.35 -18.04 -11.79
N ASP A 125 -16.72 -18.13 -10.51
CA ASP A 125 -17.94 -17.50 -9.98
C ASP A 125 -17.71 -16.04 -9.58
N THR A 126 -16.57 -15.77 -8.97
CA THR A 126 -16.15 -14.41 -8.61
C THR A 126 -14.81 -14.11 -9.26
N LYS A 127 -14.83 -13.37 -10.36
CA LYS A 127 -13.61 -12.95 -11.03
C LYS A 127 -12.86 -11.90 -10.21
N LYS A 128 -11.59 -12.17 -9.93
CA LYS A 128 -10.64 -11.16 -9.49
C LYS A 128 -10.11 -10.42 -10.71
N MET A 129 -9.76 -9.16 -10.56
CA MET A 129 -9.35 -8.30 -11.67
C MET A 129 -8.17 -7.42 -11.29
N THR A 130 -7.27 -7.19 -12.24
CA THR A 130 -6.17 -6.24 -12.17
C THR A 130 -6.24 -5.28 -13.35
N SER A 131 -6.43 -3.98 -13.10
CA SER A 131 -6.38 -2.93 -14.11
C SER A 131 -4.95 -2.56 -14.47
N LEU A 132 -4.69 -2.21 -15.73
CA LEU A 132 -3.34 -1.98 -16.25
C LEU A 132 -3.04 -0.49 -16.41
N GLN A 133 -1.77 -0.14 -16.24
CA GLN A 133 -1.26 1.22 -16.35
C GLN A 133 -0.38 1.40 -17.58
N ALA A 134 -0.06 2.66 -17.90
CA ALA A 134 0.84 2.97 -19.00
C ALA A 134 2.27 2.46 -18.72
N SER A 135 2.81 1.67 -19.65
CA SER A 135 4.21 1.24 -19.69
C SER A 135 4.57 0.85 -21.13
N PRO A 136 4.72 1.82 -22.06
CA PRO A 136 4.90 1.51 -23.48
C PRO A 136 6.28 0.95 -23.81
N SER A 137 7.30 1.27 -23.03
CA SER A 137 8.69 0.88 -23.30
C SER A 137 9.16 -0.35 -22.53
N THR A 138 8.59 -0.62 -21.36
CA THR A 138 9.06 -1.67 -20.43
C THR A 138 7.97 -2.70 -20.18
N TRP A 139 8.32 -3.99 -20.22
CA TRP A 139 7.44 -5.05 -19.76
C TRP A 139 7.26 -4.98 -18.26
N ILE A 140 6.00 -5.02 -17.80
CA ILE A 140 5.63 -5.04 -16.40
C ILE A 140 5.14 -6.44 -16.05
N ARG A 141 5.72 -7.02 -15.01
CA ARG A 141 5.18 -8.22 -14.39
C ARG A 141 4.05 -7.83 -13.45
N SER A 142 2.91 -8.50 -13.57
CA SER A 142 1.72 -8.22 -12.78
C SER A 142 0.98 -9.50 -12.39
N TYR A 143 -0.04 -9.36 -11.55
CA TYR A 143 -0.75 -10.51 -10.98
C TYR A 143 -2.24 -10.22 -10.82
N VAL A 144 -3.06 -11.26 -11.00
CA VAL A 144 -4.39 -11.34 -10.40
C VAL A 144 -4.29 -12.28 -9.19
N ARG A 145 -4.51 -11.78 -8.00
CA ARG A 145 -4.22 -12.51 -6.77
C ARG A 145 -5.47 -13.05 -6.07
N GLY A 146 -5.26 -14.13 -5.29
CA GLY A 146 -6.30 -14.71 -4.45
C GLY A 146 -7.48 -15.28 -5.22
N ILE A 147 -7.22 -15.89 -6.37
CA ILE A 147 -8.21 -16.53 -7.22
C ILE A 147 -8.64 -17.83 -6.52
N LYS A 148 -9.92 -17.91 -6.14
CA LYS A 148 -10.48 -19.14 -5.61
C LYS A 148 -10.84 -20.07 -6.78
N VAL A 149 -10.22 -21.24 -6.81
CA VAL A 149 -10.52 -22.32 -7.75
C VAL A 149 -11.35 -23.38 -7.02
N GLU A 150 -12.55 -23.64 -7.54
CA GLU A 150 -13.45 -24.70 -7.08
C GLU A 150 -13.95 -25.48 -8.30
N GLY A 151 -13.99 -26.80 -8.20
CA GLY A 151 -14.36 -27.68 -9.33
C GLY A 151 -13.31 -27.74 -10.44
N GLY A 152 -12.05 -27.44 -10.14
CA GLY A 152 -10.91 -27.68 -11.01
C GLY A 152 -10.82 -26.74 -12.23
N LYS A 153 -11.46 -25.56 -12.20
CA LYS A 153 -11.52 -24.64 -13.36
C LYS A 153 -11.15 -23.21 -12.98
N CYS A 154 -10.53 -22.49 -13.91
CA CYS A 154 -10.28 -21.06 -13.81
C CYS A 154 -10.46 -20.40 -15.18
N ASP A 155 -11.40 -19.47 -15.29
CA ASP A 155 -11.57 -18.64 -16.47
C ASP A 155 -10.60 -17.47 -16.41
N ILE A 156 -9.90 -17.20 -17.51
CA ILE A 156 -9.01 -16.06 -17.68
C ILE A 156 -9.57 -15.17 -18.77
N GLU A 157 -9.61 -13.87 -18.52
CA GLU A 157 -10.02 -12.86 -19.47
C GLU A 157 -9.00 -11.74 -19.53
N ILE A 158 -8.55 -11.42 -20.73
CA ILE A 158 -7.77 -10.23 -21.05
C ILE A 158 -8.71 -9.30 -21.80
N HIS A 159 -8.83 -8.03 -21.37
CA HIS A 159 -9.78 -7.08 -21.93
C HIS A 159 -9.12 -5.73 -22.20
N SER A 160 -9.55 -5.07 -23.28
CA SER A 160 -9.21 -3.68 -23.56
C SER A 160 -10.33 -2.97 -24.30
N GLU A 161 -10.66 -1.76 -23.84
CA GLU A 161 -11.56 -0.81 -24.49
C GLU A 161 -10.84 0.51 -24.67
N SER A 162 -10.76 1.00 -25.89
CA SER A 162 -10.07 2.24 -26.24
C SER A 162 -10.84 3.06 -27.27
N ALA A 163 -10.86 4.39 -27.06
CA ALA A 163 -11.47 5.32 -28.01
C ALA A 163 -10.57 5.65 -29.20
N GLU A 164 -9.26 5.48 -29.07
CA GLU A 164 -8.26 5.87 -30.08
C GLU A 164 -7.12 4.84 -30.18
N ALA A 165 -6.05 5.18 -30.90
CA ALA A 165 -4.89 4.34 -31.25
C ALA A 165 -4.01 3.89 -30.06
N ASN A 166 -4.59 3.65 -28.90
CA ASN A 166 -3.91 3.06 -27.75
C ASN A 166 -3.74 1.55 -27.97
N TRP A 167 -2.64 1.02 -27.45
CA TRP A 167 -2.36 -0.40 -27.56
C TRP A 167 -1.90 -1.00 -26.22
N SER A 168 -2.07 -2.32 -26.11
CA SER A 168 -1.52 -3.13 -25.03
C SER A 168 -0.96 -4.45 -25.57
N ARG A 169 -0.01 -5.05 -24.82
CA ARG A 169 0.54 -6.38 -25.10
C ARG A 169 0.56 -7.20 -23.82
N PHE A 170 0.39 -8.52 -23.99
CA PHE A 170 0.32 -9.47 -22.87
C PHE A 170 1.13 -10.71 -23.22
N ASP A 171 1.79 -11.28 -22.19
CA ASP A 171 2.66 -12.42 -22.35
C ASP A 171 2.87 -13.18 -21.03
N GLY A 172 3.36 -14.42 -21.10
CA GLY A 172 3.84 -15.18 -19.95
C GLY A 172 2.80 -15.48 -18.87
N LEU A 173 1.52 -15.73 -19.27
CA LEU A 173 0.47 -16.04 -18.32
C LEU A 173 0.68 -17.42 -17.67
N ARG A 174 0.65 -17.48 -16.33
CA ARG A 174 0.76 -18.74 -15.58
C ARG A 174 0.04 -18.66 -14.24
N LEU A 175 -0.60 -19.74 -13.84
CA LEU A 175 -1.25 -19.90 -12.55
C LEU A 175 -0.25 -20.50 -11.54
N LYS A 176 -0.21 -19.90 -10.36
CA LYS A 176 0.57 -20.39 -9.22
C LYS A 176 -0.37 -20.73 -8.07
N LYS A 177 -0.39 -21.99 -7.64
CA LYS A 177 -1.13 -22.36 -6.44
C LYS A 177 -0.43 -21.74 -5.23
N THR A 178 -1.18 -21.08 -4.38
CA THR A 178 -0.68 -20.46 -3.15
C THR A 178 -1.53 -20.93 -1.97
N GLU A 179 -0.90 -21.10 -0.81
CA GLU A 179 -1.63 -21.41 0.41
C GLU A 179 -2.08 -20.15 1.16
N LYS A 180 -1.61 -18.98 0.69
CA LYS A 180 -1.90 -17.70 1.33
C LYS A 180 -3.01 -16.97 0.57
N GLU A 181 -4.10 -16.69 1.26
CA GLU A 181 -5.08 -15.72 0.80
C GLU A 181 -4.44 -14.33 0.79
N PHE A 182 -4.39 -13.70 -0.39
CA PHE A 182 -3.85 -12.35 -0.50
C PHE A 182 -4.93 -11.34 -0.11
N ASN A 183 -4.79 -10.75 1.05
CA ASN A 183 -5.63 -9.67 1.54
C ASN A 183 -4.89 -8.34 1.40
N LEU A 184 -5.17 -7.61 0.31
CA LEU A 184 -4.65 -6.26 0.13
C LEU A 184 -5.20 -5.34 1.22
N LEU A 185 -4.32 -4.74 2.04
CA LEU A 185 -4.71 -3.70 2.97
C LEU A 185 -4.87 -2.37 2.20
N LYS A 186 -6.09 -1.87 2.19
CA LYS A 186 -6.44 -0.55 1.66
C LYS A 186 -6.91 0.32 2.81
N GLY A 187 -6.11 1.31 3.17
CA GLY A 187 -6.35 2.12 4.36
C GLY A 187 -6.43 3.60 4.11
N GLY A 188 -6.98 4.30 5.09
CA GLY A 188 -7.00 5.75 5.17
C GLY A 188 -6.75 6.23 6.59
N ASP A 189 -6.05 7.35 6.73
CA ASP A 189 -5.90 8.03 8.02
C ASP A 189 -7.17 8.84 8.31
N ILE A 190 -7.86 8.49 9.39
CA ILE A 190 -9.09 9.16 9.83
C ILE A 190 -8.91 9.90 11.16
N SER A 191 -7.68 10.14 11.58
CA SER A 191 -7.38 10.73 12.89
C SER A 191 -7.99 12.12 13.11
N GLN A 192 -8.24 12.86 12.03
CA GLN A 192 -8.87 14.19 12.08
C GLN A 192 -10.40 14.15 11.88
N LEU A 193 -10.99 12.95 11.71
CA LEU A 193 -12.43 12.82 11.39
C LEU A 193 -13.31 13.52 12.42
N THR A 194 -13.01 13.32 13.70
CA THR A 194 -13.75 13.98 14.78
C THR A 194 -13.74 15.50 14.66
N TYR A 195 -12.58 16.08 14.34
CA TYR A 195 -12.47 17.53 14.19
C TYR A 195 -13.27 18.04 12.99
N VAL A 196 -13.21 17.33 11.86
CA VAL A 196 -14.01 17.66 10.68
C VAL A 196 -15.50 17.62 11.00
N GLU A 197 -15.98 16.57 11.70
CA GLU A 197 -17.37 16.43 12.11
C GLU A 197 -17.80 17.55 13.09
N GLN A 198 -16.95 17.90 14.07
CA GLN A 198 -17.20 18.99 15.02
C GLN A 198 -17.29 20.35 14.33
N MET A 199 -16.56 20.56 13.25
CA MET A 199 -16.62 21.77 12.42
C MET A 199 -17.79 21.76 11.43
N GLY A 200 -18.70 20.78 11.49
CA GLY A 200 -19.87 20.65 10.64
C GLY A 200 -19.58 20.05 9.26
N GLY A 201 -18.40 19.45 9.07
CA GLY A 201 -18.07 18.72 7.84
C GLY A 201 -18.97 17.52 7.64
N LYS A 202 -19.38 17.27 6.40
CA LYS A 202 -20.30 16.19 6.00
C LYS A 202 -19.70 15.42 4.85
N PHE A 203 -20.02 14.15 4.79
CA PHE A 203 -19.54 13.24 3.74
C PHE A 203 -20.72 12.71 2.94
N TYR A 204 -20.52 12.50 1.65
CA TYR A 204 -21.56 12.12 0.72
C TYR A 204 -21.11 10.95 -0.17
N GLU A 205 -22.02 10.02 -0.40
CA GLU A 205 -21.86 8.95 -1.38
C GLU A 205 -23.09 8.95 -2.30
N ASN A 206 -22.89 9.10 -3.61
CA ASN A 206 -23.96 9.19 -4.61
C ASN A 206 -25.01 10.28 -4.30
N GLY A 207 -24.59 11.40 -3.66
CA GLY A 207 -25.45 12.50 -3.30
C GLY A 207 -26.20 12.36 -1.96
N GLU A 208 -26.05 11.23 -1.27
CA GLU A 208 -26.62 10.98 0.06
C GLU A 208 -25.55 11.22 1.15
N GLU A 209 -25.95 11.93 2.23
CA GLU A 209 -25.12 12.13 3.40
C GLU A 209 -24.96 10.81 4.15
N LYS A 210 -23.70 10.41 4.42
CA LYS A 210 -23.37 9.16 5.12
C LYS A 210 -22.19 9.33 6.06
N ASP A 211 -22.01 8.38 6.96
CA ASP A 211 -20.83 8.28 7.80
C ASP A 211 -19.55 8.08 6.95
N CYS A 212 -18.48 8.82 7.26
CA CYS A 212 -17.22 8.74 6.52
C CYS A 212 -16.63 7.31 6.52
N ILE A 213 -16.67 6.62 7.66
CA ILE A 213 -16.12 5.26 7.79
C ILE A 213 -16.95 4.27 6.97
N GLU A 214 -18.27 4.45 6.92
CA GLU A 214 -19.16 3.66 6.08
C GLU A 214 -18.82 3.86 4.59
N ILE A 215 -18.65 5.11 4.15
CA ILE A 215 -18.26 5.42 2.77
C ILE A 215 -16.92 4.76 2.43
N LEU A 216 -15.92 4.86 3.29
CA LEU A 216 -14.63 4.21 3.09
C LEU A 216 -14.80 2.69 2.94
N LYS A 217 -15.57 2.07 3.83
CA LYS A 217 -15.85 0.63 3.78
C LYS A 217 -16.54 0.21 2.49
N ASN A 218 -17.57 0.94 2.05
CA ASN A 218 -18.29 0.68 0.80
C ASN A 218 -17.39 0.76 -0.42
N ASN A 219 -16.34 1.59 -0.35
CA ASN A 219 -15.33 1.74 -1.41
C ASN A 219 -14.11 0.81 -1.25
N GLY A 220 -14.25 -0.24 -0.43
CA GLY A 220 -13.29 -1.34 -0.32
C GLY A 220 -12.11 -1.07 0.61
N PHE A 221 -12.17 -0.04 1.44
CA PHE A 221 -11.21 0.13 2.53
C PHE A 221 -11.46 -0.93 3.60
N ASN A 222 -10.38 -1.49 4.14
CA ASN A 222 -10.45 -2.57 5.13
C ASN A 222 -9.62 -2.29 6.39
N ILE A 223 -8.86 -1.20 6.41
CA ILE A 223 -8.06 -0.75 7.55
C ILE A 223 -8.12 0.77 7.69
N VAL A 224 -8.08 1.28 8.92
CA VAL A 224 -7.91 2.70 9.21
C VAL A 224 -6.62 2.94 9.98
N ARG A 225 -5.97 4.07 9.71
CA ARG A 225 -4.87 4.57 10.53
C ARG A 225 -5.42 5.56 11.56
N LEU A 226 -4.98 5.41 12.80
CA LEU A 226 -5.27 6.29 13.93
C LEU A 226 -3.96 6.76 14.55
N ARG A 227 -3.75 8.07 14.61
CA ARG A 227 -2.63 8.70 15.30
C ARG A 227 -3.00 8.97 16.75
N LEU A 228 -2.09 8.68 17.65
CA LEU A 228 -2.24 8.92 19.08
C LEU A 228 -1.15 9.87 19.58
N TYR A 229 -1.59 10.99 20.15
CA TYR A 229 -0.75 11.94 20.87
C TYR A 229 -0.99 11.82 22.37
N ASN A 230 0.02 12.22 23.18
CA ASN A 230 -0.08 12.12 24.63
C ASN A 230 -1.07 13.13 25.21
N ASP A 231 -0.88 14.42 24.95
CA ASP A 231 -1.74 15.52 25.40
C ASP A 231 -1.96 16.56 24.27
N PRO A 232 -2.77 16.21 23.24
CA PRO A 232 -3.04 17.15 22.16
C PRO A 232 -3.82 18.37 22.65
N GLY A 233 -3.36 19.55 22.22
CA GLY A 233 -3.92 20.83 22.67
C GLY A 233 -3.28 21.39 23.92
N ASN A 234 -2.18 20.79 24.39
CA ASN A 234 -1.39 21.29 25.52
C ASN A 234 -1.09 22.80 25.33
N PRO A 235 -1.44 23.66 26.31
CA PRO A 235 -1.30 25.12 26.18
C PRO A 235 0.16 25.60 26.17
N ASP A 236 1.10 24.78 26.62
CA ASP A 236 2.52 25.13 26.69
C ASP A 236 3.20 25.19 25.33
N TYR A 237 2.56 24.57 24.30
CA TYR A 237 3.04 24.68 22.93
C TYR A 237 2.51 25.91 22.18
N SER A 238 3.29 26.39 21.23
CA SER A 238 2.87 27.45 20.30
C SER A 238 1.56 27.09 19.60
N PRO A 239 0.64 28.07 19.38
CA PRO A 239 -0.59 27.81 18.65
C PRO A 239 -0.41 27.18 17.26
N SER A 240 0.73 27.44 16.60
CA SER A 240 1.06 26.83 15.30
C SER A 240 1.37 25.33 15.37
N ASN A 241 1.81 24.85 16.51
CA ASN A 241 2.18 23.45 16.74
C ASN A 241 1.09 22.66 17.49
N ARG A 242 0.14 23.37 18.10
CA ARG A 242 -0.95 22.73 18.83
C ARG A 242 -1.94 22.04 17.91
N LEU A 243 -2.29 20.81 18.27
CA LEU A 243 -3.48 20.15 17.74
C LEU A 243 -4.73 20.70 18.45
N PRO A 244 -5.92 20.62 17.85
CA PRO A 244 -7.15 20.89 18.56
C PRO A 244 -7.27 20.02 19.81
N ALA A 245 -7.63 20.62 20.94
CA ALA A 245 -7.70 19.93 22.22
C ALA A 245 -8.56 18.66 22.14
N GLY A 246 -8.03 17.55 22.63
CA GLY A 246 -8.69 16.25 22.66
C GLY A 246 -8.76 15.51 21.33
N ILE A 247 -8.41 16.13 20.19
CA ILE A 247 -8.41 15.48 18.88
C ILE A 247 -7.15 14.63 18.73
N SER A 248 -7.33 13.37 18.34
CA SER A 248 -6.25 12.36 18.30
C SER A 248 -5.57 12.11 19.66
N GLY A 249 -6.19 12.52 20.75
CA GLY A 249 -5.83 12.11 22.11
C GLY A 249 -6.45 10.74 22.47
N PRO A 250 -6.11 10.21 23.66
CA PRO A 250 -6.51 8.86 24.05
C PRO A 250 -8.01 8.57 23.91
N GLU A 251 -8.88 9.45 24.39
CA GLU A 251 -10.34 9.24 24.35
C GLU A 251 -10.91 9.31 22.92
N ASP A 252 -10.37 10.19 22.09
CA ASP A 252 -10.78 10.33 20.71
C ASP A 252 -10.38 9.10 19.88
N VAL A 253 -9.16 8.63 20.04
CA VAL A 253 -8.66 7.43 19.36
C VAL A 253 -9.47 6.19 19.76
N LEU A 254 -9.79 6.03 21.06
CA LEU A 254 -10.66 4.93 21.52
C LEU A 254 -12.04 4.98 20.86
N ARG A 255 -12.63 6.17 20.74
CA ARG A 255 -13.93 6.36 20.09
C ARG A 255 -13.89 6.04 18.58
N LEU A 256 -12.90 6.56 17.86
CA LEU A 256 -12.71 6.28 16.43
C LEU A 256 -12.42 4.79 16.17
N ALA A 257 -11.59 4.17 17.02
CA ALA A 257 -11.30 2.75 16.96
C ALA A 257 -12.57 1.88 17.10
N LYS A 258 -13.48 2.26 18.01
CA LYS A 258 -14.75 1.58 18.18
C LYS A 258 -15.65 1.69 16.94
N ARG A 259 -15.74 2.88 16.34
CA ARG A 259 -16.48 3.10 15.07
C ARG A 259 -15.87 2.24 13.93
N ALA A 260 -14.55 2.22 13.80
CA ALA A 260 -13.86 1.43 12.77
C ALA A 260 -14.12 -0.08 12.93
N LYS A 261 -14.02 -0.62 14.14
CA LYS A 261 -14.31 -2.05 14.40
C LYS A 261 -15.76 -2.40 14.17
N GLN A 262 -16.71 -1.51 14.51
CA GLN A 262 -18.14 -1.70 14.22
C GLN A 262 -18.40 -1.77 12.72
N ALA A 263 -17.64 -1.03 11.89
CA ALA A 263 -17.66 -1.14 10.43
C ALA A 263 -16.89 -2.35 9.89
N GLY A 264 -16.32 -3.20 10.74
CA GLY A 264 -15.54 -4.38 10.34
C GLY A 264 -14.19 -4.04 9.71
N MET A 265 -13.57 -2.92 10.10
CA MET A 265 -12.24 -2.51 9.63
C MET A 265 -11.15 -2.91 10.63
N GLN A 266 -9.95 -3.18 10.11
CA GLN A 266 -8.74 -3.31 10.90
C GLN A 266 -8.24 -1.94 11.38
N ILE A 267 -7.36 -1.94 12.36
CA ILE A 267 -6.76 -0.71 12.92
C ILE A 267 -5.25 -0.78 12.83
N GLN A 268 -4.66 0.27 12.27
CA GLN A 268 -3.26 0.61 12.42
C GLN A 268 -3.18 1.81 13.38
N LEU A 269 -2.59 1.58 14.57
CA LEU A 269 -2.37 2.59 15.59
C LEU A 269 -0.96 3.14 15.46
N THR A 270 -0.79 4.47 15.43
CA THR A 270 0.51 5.14 15.46
C THR A 270 0.65 5.93 16.75
N PHE A 271 1.54 5.50 17.65
CA PHE A 271 1.98 6.31 18.78
C PHE A 271 2.94 7.40 18.28
N HIS A 272 2.58 8.67 18.44
CA HIS A 272 3.49 9.77 18.13
C HIS A 272 4.50 10.01 19.26
N TYR A 273 4.17 9.62 20.49
CA TYR A 273 4.97 9.89 21.71
C TYR A 273 5.34 11.37 21.82
N SER A 274 4.37 12.22 21.57
CA SER A 274 4.45 13.67 21.60
C SER A 274 3.07 14.25 21.86
N ASP A 275 2.96 15.53 22.20
CA ASP A 275 1.70 16.24 22.36
C ASP A 275 1.25 16.91 21.07
N TYR A 276 2.08 16.89 20.03
CA TYR A 276 1.79 17.43 18.71
C TYR A 276 2.43 16.61 17.58
N TRP A 277 2.28 17.06 16.34
CA TRP A 277 2.76 16.38 15.16
C TRP A 277 4.27 16.10 15.20
N THR A 278 4.64 14.84 15.03
CA THR A 278 6.03 14.42 14.81
C THR A 278 6.26 14.01 13.37
N ASN A 279 7.44 14.27 12.87
CA ASN A 279 7.91 13.94 11.52
C ASN A 279 9.41 13.66 11.52
N GLY A 280 10.04 13.56 10.36
CA GLY A 280 11.47 13.28 10.25
C GLY A 280 12.41 14.31 10.92
N GLU A 281 11.92 15.48 11.26
CA GLU A 281 12.69 16.58 11.87
C GLU A 281 12.27 16.84 13.33
N ASP A 282 10.96 16.82 13.59
CA ASP A 282 10.37 17.14 14.89
C ASP A 282 9.97 15.86 15.64
N GLN A 283 10.76 15.48 16.66
CA GLN A 283 10.56 14.26 17.46
C GLN A 283 10.64 14.58 18.98
N ASN A 284 10.00 15.68 19.38
CA ASN A 284 10.05 16.14 20.75
C ASN A 284 9.23 15.25 21.68
N LYS A 285 9.73 15.10 22.91
CA LYS A 285 9.01 14.41 23.99
C LYS A 285 7.68 15.10 24.30
N PRO A 286 6.68 14.36 24.83
CA PRO A 286 5.58 14.99 25.55
C PRO A 286 6.10 15.89 26.67
N HIS A 287 5.44 16.99 26.91
CA HIS A 287 5.84 17.94 27.98
C HIS A 287 6.00 17.25 29.35
N GLU A 288 5.11 16.35 29.68
CA GLU A 288 5.18 15.56 30.91
C GLU A 288 6.48 14.74 31.07
N TRP A 289 7.14 14.40 29.93
CA TRP A 289 8.34 13.55 29.92
C TRP A 289 9.66 14.32 29.77
N GLU A 290 9.62 15.64 29.60
CA GLU A 290 10.84 16.46 29.37
C GLU A 290 11.88 16.41 30.46
N GLY A 291 11.45 16.33 31.73
CA GLY A 291 12.35 16.30 32.90
C GLY A 291 12.82 14.90 33.33
N LEU A 292 12.45 13.85 32.61
CA LEU A 292 12.80 12.48 32.97
C LEU A 292 14.23 12.14 32.52
N ASP A 293 14.94 11.41 33.39
CA ASP A 293 16.15 10.70 32.97
C ASP A 293 15.79 9.53 32.02
N PHE A 294 16.79 8.90 31.43
CA PHE A 294 16.56 7.87 30.41
C PHE A 294 15.78 6.65 30.94
N ASP A 295 16.01 6.23 32.19
CA ASP A 295 15.26 5.11 32.77
C ASP A 295 13.81 5.52 33.10
N GLY A 296 13.58 6.73 33.56
CA GLY A 296 12.26 7.33 33.70
C GLY A 296 11.52 7.44 32.35
N LEU A 297 12.22 7.85 31.30
CA LEU A 297 11.67 7.96 29.96
C LEU A 297 11.24 6.59 29.42
N LYS A 298 12.08 5.55 29.56
CA LYS A 298 11.71 4.16 29.18
C LYS A 298 10.47 3.70 29.92
N LYS A 299 10.41 3.98 31.25
CA LYS A 299 9.25 3.61 32.03
C LYS A 299 7.99 4.34 31.58
N ALA A 300 8.05 5.63 31.33
CA ALA A 300 6.92 6.43 30.87
C ALA A 300 6.41 5.94 29.50
N LEU A 301 7.33 5.64 28.57
CA LEU A 301 7.00 5.06 27.26
C LEU A 301 6.33 3.70 27.41
N TYR A 302 6.87 2.81 28.26
CA TYR A 302 6.28 1.51 28.50
C TYR A 302 4.87 1.63 29.07
N ASP A 303 4.70 2.41 30.14
CA ASP A 303 3.43 2.55 30.84
C ASP A 303 2.36 3.14 29.91
N PHE A 304 2.67 4.21 29.20
CA PHE A 304 1.74 4.84 28.25
C PHE A 304 1.29 3.85 27.15
N THR A 305 2.25 3.14 26.57
CA THR A 305 1.96 2.16 25.52
C THR A 305 1.13 0.99 26.05
N PHE A 306 1.55 0.41 27.18
CA PHE A 306 0.88 -0.71 27.82
C PHE A 306 -0.56 -0.36 28.25
N ASP A 307 -0.74 0.78 28.90
CA ASP A 307 -2.04 1.22 29.41
C ASP A 307 -3.01 1.52 28.27
N PHE A 308 -2.54 2.20 27.22
CA PHE A 308 -3.38 2.49 26.07
C PHE A 308 -3.77 1.21 25.31
N MET A 309 -2.83 0.31 25.08
CA MET A 309 -3.12 -0.99 24.47
C MET A 309 -4.11 -1.82 25.30
N ASN A 310 -4.03 -1.77 26.63
CA ASN A 310 -5.02 -2.41 27.52
C ASN A 310 -6.40 -1.79 27.39
N LYS A 311 -6.52 -0.46 27.29
CA LYS A 311 -7.80 0.21 27.02
C LYS A 311 -8.39 -0.22 25.70
N MET A 312 -7.58 -0.29 24.64
CA MET A 312 -8.00 -0.79 23.34
C MET A 312 -8.51 -2.23 23.41
N LYS A 313 -7.76 -3.11 24.08
CA LYS A 313 -8.14 -4.52 24.29
C LYS A 313 -9.44 -4.66 25.09
N ALA A 314 -9.56 -3.92 26.17
CA ALA A 314 -10.72 -3.97 27.08
C ALA A 314 -12.04 -3.58 26.37
N GLN A 315 -11.98 -2.67 25.40
CA GLN A 315 -13.16 -2.29 24.60
C GLN A 315 -13.37 -3.14 23.33
N GLY A 316 -12.50 -4.14 23.06
CA GLY A 316 -12.60 -5.01 21.89
C GLY A 316 -12.08 -4.38 20.59
N THR A 317 -11.15 -3.41 20.68
CA THR A 317 -10.58 -2.70 19.53
C THR A 317 -9.06 -2.87 19.43
N THR A 318 -8.54 -4.02 19.86
CA THR A 318 -7.12 -4.33 19.73
C THR A 318 -6.64 -4.06 18.30
N PRO A 319 -5.60 -3.22 18.09
CA PRO A 319 -5.11 -2.93 16.74
C PRO A 319 -4.34 -4.12 16.18
N GLU A 320 -4.48 -4.38 14.89
CA GLU A 320 -3.70 -5.40 14.18
C GLU A 320 -2.25 -4.93 13.96
N PHE A 321 -2.06 -3.61 13.81
CA PHE A 321 -0.76 -3.00 13.55
C PHE A 321 -0.52 -1.83 14.49
N VAL A 322 0.70 -1.73 15.03
CA VAL A 322 1.10 -0.68 15.97
C VAL A 322 2.43 -0.08 15.54
N SER A 323 2.48 1.21 15.25
CA SER A 323 3.71 1.94 14.98
C SER A 323 4.26 2.61 16.23
N LEU A 324 5.55 2.39 16.49
CA LEU A 324 6.30 3.06 17.55
C LEU A 324 6.97 4.31 16.96
N GLY A 325 6.30 5.43 17.12
CA GLY A 325 6.68 6.70 16.50
C GLY A 325 6.14 6.86 15.06
N ASN A 326 6.34 8.06 14.52
CA ASN A 326 6.00 8.47 13.17
C ASN A 326 7.22 9.07 12.48
N GLU A 327 7.62 8.51 11.32
CA GLU A 327 8.75 8.96 10.51
C GLU A 327 10.06 9.12 11.31
N VAL A 328 10.46 8.05 12.00
CA VAL A 328 11.56 8.04 12.99
C VAL A 328 12.95 7.79 12.40
N GLN A 329 13.19 8.11 11.13
CA GLN A 329 14.50 7.90 10.48
C GLN A 329 15.63 8.73 11.07
N ALA A 330 15.33 9.78 11.82
CA ALA A 330 16.33 10.54 12.59
C ALA A 330 16.28 10.22 14.10
N GLY A 331 15.40 9.31 14.51
CA GLY A 331 15.15 8.94 15.90
C GLY A 331 13.77 9.36 16.40
N MET A 332 13.53 9.24 17.71
CA MET A 332 12.32 9.69 18.40
C MET A 332 12.65 10.18 19.82
N LEU A 333 11.73 10.92 20.45
CA LEU A 333 11.87 11.37 21.86
C LEU A 333 13.19 12.12 22.12
N TYR A 334 13.44 13.15 21.32
CA TYR A 334 14.69 13.92 21.38
C TYR A 334 14.93 14.54 22.77
N PRO A 335 16.24 14.66 23.18
CA PRO A 335 17.44 14.20 22.45
C PRO A 335 17.79 12.71 22.67
N ASP A 336 17.17 12.02 23.64
CA ASP A 336 17.61 10.70 24.10
C ASP A 336 17.55 9.61 23.03
N GLY A 337 16.50 9.58 22.25
CA GLY A 337 16.30 8.61 21.18
C GLY A 337 16.70 9.12 19.81
N SER A 338 17.63 10.08 19.69
CA SER A 338 18.15 10.51 18.38
C SER A 338 19.07 9.44 17.76
N CYS A 339 19.24 9.48 16.45
CA CYS A 339 20.20 8.62 15.74
C CYS A 339 21.67 8.88 16.08
N ASP A 340 21.99 9.96 16.81
CA ASP A 340 23.33 10.16 17.40
C ASP A 340 23.60 9.14 18.52
N ASN A 341 22.54 8.54 19.09
CA ASN A 341 22.62 7.51 20.11
C ASN A 341 21.71 6.31 19.79
N PHE A 342 22.06 5.55 18.78
CA PHE A 342 21.31 4.33 18.40
C PHE A 342 21.16 3.29 19.52
N ALA A 343 22.02 3.30 20.53
CA ALA A 343 21.87 2.40 21.69
C ALA A 343 20.59 2.73 22.46
N GLN A 344 20.41 3.99 22.82
CA GLN A 344 19.20 4.45 23.51
C GLN A 344 17.96 4.35 22.62
N LEU A 345 18.08 4.73 21.35
CA LEU A 345 16.97 4.56 20.38
C LEU A 345 16.49 3.11 20.29
N SER A 346 17.42 2.16 20.22
CA SER A 346 17.10 0.72 20.20
C SER A 346 16.42 0.25 21.48
N GLU A 347 16.86 0.75 22.66
CA GLU A 347 16.21 0.44 23.92
C GLU A 347 14.78 1.00 24.00
N LEU A 348 14.53 2.21 23.50
CA LEU A 348 13.18 2.79 23.44
C LEU A 348 12.27 1.96 22.54
N PHE A 349 12.73 1.55 21.34
CA PHE A 349 11.94 0.66 20.48
C PHE A 349 11.66 -0.68 21.14
N ASN A 350 12.66 -1.29 21.77
CA ASN A 350 12.48 -2.56 22.47
C ASN A 350 11.48 -2.44 23.61
N THR A 351 11.51 -1.33 24.35
CA THR A 351 10.57 -1.03 25.42
C THR A 351 9.13 -0.93 24.91
N GLY A 352 8.92 -0.17 23.82
CA GLY A 352 7.61 -0.05 23.19
C GLY A 352 7.12 -1.38 22.60
N TYR A 353 8.01 -2.13 21.95
CA TYR A 353 7.71 -3.47 21.45
C TYR A 353 7.23 -4.40 22.56
N ASP A 354 7.96 -4.46 23.66
CA ASP A 354 7.63 -5.32 24.79
C ASP A 354 6.30 -4.92 25.45
N ALA A 355 6.00 -3.63 25.53
CA ALA A 355 4.72 -3.14 26.02
C ALA A 355 3.54 -3.56 25.12
N VAL A 356 3.67 -3.44 23.81
CA VAL A 356 2.65 -3.91 22.84
C VAL A 356 2.44 -5.41 22.97
N LYS A 357 3.53 -6.19 22.95
CA LYS A 357 3.46 -7.67 22.97
C LYS A 357 2.96 -8.22 24.30
N ALA A 358 3.18 -7.52 25.41
CA ALA A 358 2.63 -7.88 26.72
C ALA A 358 1.08 -7.85 26.73
N VAL A 359 0.46 -6.97 25.95
CA VAL A 359 -1.00 -6.85 25.87
C VAL A 359 -1.57 -7.66 24.70
N SER A 360 -0.93 -7.59 23.55
CA SER A 360 -1.37 -8.24 22.30
C SER A 360 -0.19 -8.87 21.56
N PRO A 361 0.10 -10.16 21.81
CA PRO A 361 1.18 -10.88 21.10
C PRO A 361 1.02 -10.90 19.57
N ASP A 362 -0.22 -10.88 19.09
CA ASP A 362 -0.54 -10.97 17.66
C ASP A 362 -0.43 -9.64 16.91
N SER A 363 -0.50 -8.49 17.60
CA SER A 363 -0.32 -7.18 16.97
C SER A 363 1.07 -7.06 16.36
N LYS A 364 1.14 -6.65 15.09
CA LYS A 364 2.41 -6.44 14.38
C LYS A 364 2.98 -5.07 14.72
N VAL A 365 4.22 -5.02 15.18
CA VAL A 365 4.90 -3.78 15.57
C VAL A 365 5.70 -3.24 14.39
N ILE A 366 5.52 -1.96 14.10
CA ILE A 366 6.09 -1.24 12.97
C ILE A 366 7.10 -0.21 13.46
N ILE A 367 8.26 -0.12 12.80
CA ILE A 367 9.11 1.07 12.82
C ILE A 367 8.89 1.80 11.49
N HIS A 368 8.41 3.04 11.57
CA HIS A 368 7.98 3.85 10.42
C HIS A 368 9.03 4.91 10.08
N SER A 369 9.62 4.83 8.90
CA SER A 369 10.59 5.79 8.39
C SER A 369 10.09 6.44 7.09
N ALA A 370 10.40 7.71 6.86
CA ALA A 370 10.20 8.36 5.57
C ALA A 370 11.31 7.96 4.57
N GLY A 371 11.25 8.49 3.34
CA GLY A 371 12.32 8.32 2.36
C GLY A 371 12.30 6.98 1.62
N ALA A 372 11.11 6.46 1.34
CA ALA A 372 10.95 5.28 0.49
C ALA A 372 11.70 5.43 -0.84
N GLY A 373 12.43 4.39 -1.25
CA GLY A 373 13.29 4.43 -2.43
C GLY A 373 14.75 4.76 -2.14
N ASP A 374 15.07 5.32 -0.98
CA ASP A 374 16.44 5.59 -0.56
C ASP A 374 17.08 4.34 0.08
N LYS A 375 17.86 3.60 -0.73
CA LYS A 375 18.56 2.40 -0.27
C LYS A 375 19.63 2.71 0.80
N ASP A 376 20.29 3.84 0.70
CA ASP A 376 21.42 4.19 1.60
C ASP A 376 20.89 4.57 2.98
N LEU A 377 19.84 5.39 3.04
CA LEU A 377 19.14 5.70 4.29
C LEU A 377 18.68 4.42 5.01
N TYR A 378 17.98 3.52 4.31
CA TYR A 378 17.46 2.31 4.93
C TYR A 378 18.55 1.32 5.31
N ASN A 379 19.60 1.20 4.50
CA ASN A 379 20.75 0.37 4.83
C ASN A 379 21.49 0.84 6.09
N TRP A 380 21.64 2.13 6.24
CA TRP A 380 22.23 2.73 7.43
C TRP A 380 21.30 2.56 8.64
N TYR A 381 20.08 3.08 8.57
CA TYR A 381 19.16 3.13 9.69
C TYR A 381 18.78 1.74 10.23
N TYR A 382 18.19 0.91 9.38
CA TYR A 382 17.80 -0.45 9.77
C TYR A 382 19.02 -1.37 9.98
N GLY A 383 20.15 -1.08 9.36
CA GLY A 383 21.43 -1.73 9.62
C GLY A 383 21.92 -1.49 11.06
N GLU A 384 21.84 -0.24 11.54
CA GLU A 384 22.18 0.11 12.93
C GLU A 384 21.22 -0.52 13.95
N LEU A 385 19.92 -0.54 13.65
CA LEU A 385 18.91 -1.22 14.47
C LEU A 385 19.17 -2.75 14.52
N LYS A 386 19.48 -3.38 13.39
CA LYS A 386 19.77 -4.81 13.31
C LYS A 386 21.01 -5.19 14.11
N LYS A 387 22.08 -4.40 14.08
CA LYS A 387 23.31 -4.60 14.89
C LYS A 387 23.02 -4.65 16.39
N ARG A 388 21.94 -3.98 16.84
CA ARG A 388 21.55 -3.88 18.25
C ARG A 388 20.41 -4.83 18.63
N ASN A 389 20.02 -5.72 17.69
CA ASN A 389 18.87 -6.64 17.87
C ASN A 389 17.57 -5.90 18.24
N THR A 390 17.33 -4.75 17.64
CA THR A 390 16.09 -3.99 17.82
C THR A 390 14.89 -4.83 17.37
N LYS A 391 13.86 -4.87 18.20
CA LYS A 391 12.66 -5.68 17.99
C LYS A 391 11.63 -4.89 17.18
N TYR A 392 11.20 -5.44 16.07
CA TYR A 392 10.06 -4.98 15.28
C TYR A 392 9.63 -6.09 14.30
N ASP A 393 8.41 -6.03 13.80
CA ASP A 393 7.86 -7.03 12.90
C ASP A 393 7.86 -6.55 11.44
N ILE A 394 7.63 -5.26 11.19
CA ILE A 394 7.40 -4.67 9.88
C ILE A 394 8.20 -3.37 9.73
N ILE A 395 8.71 -3.13 8.53
CA ILE A 395 9.26 -1.83 8.12
C ILE A 395 8.12 -0.98 7.56
N GLY A 396 7.75 0.11 8.26
CA GLY A 396 6.84 1.11 7.75
C GLY A 396 7.56 2.14 6.90
N THR A 397 6.90 2.65 5.85
CA THR A 397 7.48 3.68 5.00
C THR A 397 6.46 4.69 4.48
N SER A 398 6.88 5.96 4.33
CA SER A 398 6.13 6.99 3.60
C SER A 398 6.62 7.06 2.16
N TYR A 399 5.70 6.92 1.20
CA TYR A 399 5.96 7.03 -0.22
C TYR A 399 5.11 8.13 -0.83
N TYR A 400 5.71 9.30 -1.01
CA TYR A 400 5.10 10.41 -1.74
C TYR A 400 5.93 10.71 -2.98
N PRO A 401 5.42 10.54 -4.20
CA PRO A 401 6.16 10.87 -5.43
C PRO A 401 6.71 12.30 -5.44
N PHE A 402 6.00 13.20 -4.76
CA PHE A 402 6.42 14.59 -4.55
C PHE A 402 7.82 14.72 -3.91
N TRP A 403 8.06 14.00 -2.81
CA TRP A 403 9.35 14.06 -2.10
C TRP A 403 10.37 13.06 -2.63
N THR A 404 9.95 11.83 -2.83
CA THR A 404 10.86 10.74 -3.20
C THR A 404 11.34 10.81 -4.64
N LYS A 405 10.55 11.47 -5.53
CA LYS A 405 10.79 11.57 -6.98
C LYS A 405 10.90 10.20 -7.68
N ASN A 406 10.46 9.14 -7.03
CA ASN A 406 10.47 7.78 -7.53
C ASN A 406 9.13 7.37 -8.12
N THR A 407 9.16 6.56 -9.16
CA THR A 407 7.98 5.85 -9.68
C THR A 407 7.64 4.65 -8.80
N VAL A 408 6.42 4.12 -8.93
CA VAL A 408 6.01 2.87 -8.27
C VAL A 408 6.92 1.70 -8.68
N ALA A 409 7.42 1.67 -9.93
CA ALA A 409 8.38 0.65 -10.37
C ALA A 409 9.69 0.70 -9.57
N GLN A 410 10.26 1.89 -9.42
CA GLN A 410 11.47 2.09 -8.60
C GLN A 410 11.24 1.77 -7.13
N MET A 411 10.03 2.10 -6.62
CA MET A 411 9.61 1.70 -5.28
C MET A 411 9.58 0.18 -5.12
N ARG A 412 9.10 -0.54 -6.12
CA ARG A 412 9.06 -2.01 -6.10
C ARG A 412 10.48 -2.60 -6.01
N GLU A 413 11.39 -2.16 -6.87
CA GLU A 413 12.79 -2.60 -6.84
C GLU A 413 13.47 -2.32 -5.50
N TRP A 414 13.18 -1.15 -4.91
CA TRP A 414 13.66 -0.80 -3.59
C TRP A 414 13.06 -1.71 -2.51
N ALA A 415 11.75 -1.95 -2.53
CA ALA A 415 11.04 -2.78 -1.55
C ALA A 415 11.55 -4.23 -1.58
N ASP A 416 11.71 -4.81 -2.77
CA ASP A 416 12.27 -6.15 -2.94
C ASP A 416 13.69 -6.25 -2.36
N TYR A 417 14.54 -5.25 -2.60
CA TYR A 417 15.88 -5.19 -2.02
C TYR A 417 15.87 -5.10 -0.49
N ILE A 418 15.06 -4.21 0.09
CA ILE A 418 15.00 -3.99 1.54
C ILE A 418 14.41 -5.23 2.26
N THR A 419 13.34 -5.79 1.72
CA THR A 419 12.73 -7.02 2.25
C THR A 419 13.72 -8.18 2.29
N ALA A 420 14.42 -8.43 1.18
CA ALA A 420 15.43 -9.49 1.11
C ALA A 420 16.59 -9.27 2.09
N LYS A 421 17.00 -8.01 2.30
CA LYS A 421 18.14 -7.66 3.17
C LYS A 421 17.83 -7.78 4.66
N PHE A 422 16.64 -7.35 5.06
CA PHE A 422 16.27 -7.28 6.48
C PHE A 422 15.36 -8.43 6.92
N ASP A 423 14.85 -9.23 6.00
CA ASP A 423 13.88 -10.30 6.27
C ASP A 423 12.64 -9.76 7.02
N LYS A 424 12.09 -8.67 6.49
CA LYS A 424 10.91 -7.97 7.02
C LYS A 424 9.97 -7.56 5.91
N ASP A 425 8.68 -7.70 6.17
CA ASP A 425 7.65 -7.13 5.32
C ASP A 425 7.72 -5.59 5.32
N ILE A 426 7.27 -4.97 4.23
CA ILE A 426 7.15 -3.52 4.13
C ILE A 426 5.66 -3.15 4.10
N LEU A 427 5.31 -2.11 4.85
CA LEU A 427 3.99 -1.49 4.84
C LEU A 427 4.13 -0.02 4.42
N ILE A 428 3.46 0.38 3.33
CA ILE A 428 3.35 1.80 2.99
C ILE A 428 2.37 2.43 3.97
N MET A 429 2.89 3.21 4.91
CA MET A 429 2.15 3.87 5.97
C MET A 429 1.45 5.12 5.48
N GLU A 430 2.07 5.82 4.54
CA GLU A 430 1.59 7.07 3.99
C GLU A 430 1.91 7.16 2.50
N THR A 431 0.96 7.68 1.74
CA THR A 431 1.15 8.11 0.36
C THR A 431 0.18 9.25 0.02
N GLY A 432 0.44 9.98 -1.03
CA GLY A 432 -0.43 11.03 -1.51
C GLY A 432 -0.12 11.41 -2.95
N TYR A 433 -1.16 11.86 -3.65
CA TYR A 433 -1.09 12.31 -5.02
C TYR A 433 -2.06 13.47 -5.23
N SER A 434 -1.57 14.60 -5.72
CA SER A 434 -2.40 15.77 -5.94
C SER A 434 -3.16 15.66 -7.26
N TRP A 435 -4.49 15.69 -7.21
CA TRP A 435 -5.34 15.73 -8.41
C TRP A 435 -5.61 17.16 -8.89
N ASP A 436 -5.33 18.16 -8.02
CA ASP A 436 -5.35 19.59 -8.34
C ASP A 436 -4.17 20.25 -7.61
N LYS A 437 -3.56 21.24 -8.24
CA LYS A 437 -2.45 22.02 -7.65
C LYS A 437 -2.91 23.03 -6.61
N THR A 438 -4.17 23.38 -6.66
CA THR A 438 -4.77 24.40 -5.81
C THR A 438 -5.81 23.81 -4.87
N LEU A 439 -5.90 24.39 -3.68
CA LEU A 439 -6.97 24.10 -2.74
C LEU A 439 -8.25 24.86 -3.13
N PRO A 440 -9.43 24.45 -2.60
CA PRO A 440 -10.69 25.14 -2.89
C PRO A 440 -10.70 26.65 -2.58
N ASP A 441 -9.82 27.10 -1.69
CA ASP A 441 -9.64 28.53 -1.36
C ASP A 441 -8.67 29.27 -2.30
N GLY A 442 -8.17 28.59 -3.34
CA GLY A 442 -7.23 29.12 -4.32
C GLY A 442 -5.77 29.15 -3.87
N THR A 443 -5.45 28.67 -2.68
CA THR A 443 -4.07 28.55 -2.22
C THR A 443 -3.40 27.30 -2.78
N GLN A 444 -2.06 27.29 -2.83
CA GLN A 444 -1.32 26.11 -3.28
C GLN A 444 -1.40 25.01 -2.23
N GLY A 445 -1.70 23.79 -2.66
CA GLY A 445 -1.64 22.61 -1.82
C GLY A 445 -0.18 22.22 -1.45
N GLN A 446 -0.02 21.46 -0.38
CA GLN A 446 1.29 21.00 0.09
C GLN A 446 2.02 20.17 -0.98
N LEU A 447 1.30 19.30 -1.68
CA LEU A 447 1.84 18.55 -2.81
C LEU A 447 1.71 19.38 -4.09
N SER A 448 2.70 20.22 -4.35
CA SER A 448 2.69 21.15 -5.49
C SER A 448 3.06 20.49 -6.83
N ASP A 449 3.64 19.30 -6.80
CA ASP A 449 3.86 18.41 -7.95
C ASP A 449 3.66 16.95 -7.54
N ASN A 450 3.69 16.04 -8.52
CA ASN A 450 3.56 14.59 -8.31
C ASN A 450 4.85 13.84 -8.68
N GLY A 451 6.01 14.50 -8.56
CA GLY A 451 7.31 13.93 -8.89
C GLY A 451 7.40 13.51 -10.37
N PRO A 452 7.63 12.22 -10.65
CA PRO A 452 7.72 11.74 -12.04
C PRO A 452 6.37 11.68 -12.78
N TYR A 453 5.25 11.88 -12.07
CA TYR A 453 3.91 11.83 -12.64
C TYR A 453 3.43 13.25 -12.97
N LEU A 454 2.98 13.48 -14.20
CA LEU A 454 2.67 14.82 -14.71
C LEU A 454 1.15 15.12 -14.76
N ASP A 455 0.32 14.11 -14.52
CA ASP A 455 -1.14 14.25 -14.63
C ASP A 455 -1.75 14.72 -13.30
N PHE A 456 -2.19 16.00 -13.29
CA PHE A 456 -2.96 16.59 -12.19
C PHE A 456 -4.45 16.50 -12.52
N SER A 457 -5.00 15.32 -12.38
CA SER A 457 -6.43 15.07 -12.59
C SER A 457 -6.93 13.98 -11.64
N PRO A 458 -8.25 13.88 -11.43
CA PRO A 458 -8.84 12.76 -10.71
C PRO A 458 -8.48 11.40 -11.33
N LEU A 459 -8.32 11.35 -12.67
CA LEU A 459 -7.88 10.13 -13.38
C LEU A 459 -6.41 9.82 -13.08
N GLY A 460 -5.54 10.83 -13.09
CA GLY A 460 -4.12 10.68 -12.71
C GLY A 460 -3.96 10.17 -11.30
N GLN A 461 -4.71 10.73 -10.33
CA GLN A 461 -4.73 10.24 -8.96
C GLN A 461 -5.22 8.79 -8.88
N LYS A 462 -6.34 8.46 -9.54
CA LYS A 462 -6.85 7.09 -9.61
C LYS A 462 -5.79 6.13 -10.15
N ASN A 463 -5.13 6.48 -11.25
CA ASN A 463 -4.13 5.66 -11.90
C ASN A 463 -2.93 5.42 -10.98
N PHE A 464 -2.42 6.47 -10.34
CA PHE A 464 -1.35 6.35 -9.35
C PHE A 464 -1.74 5.42 -8.20
N MET A 465 -2.94 5.58 -7.63
CA MET A 465 -3.40 4.75 -6.51
C MET A 465 -3.64 3.27 -6.88
N LEU A 466 -3.91 2.99 -8.16
CA LEU A 466 -4.04 1.61 -8.65
C LEU A 466 -2.68 0.97 -8.98
N GLU A 467 -1.67 1.75 -9.37
CA GLU A 467 -0.37 1.22 -9.79
C GLU A 467 0.32 0.38 -8.70
N PRO A 468 0.38 0.77 -7.41
CA PRO A 468 0.92 -0.07 -6.35
C PRO A 468 0.19 -1.42 -6.22
N GLN A 469 -1.14 -1.42 -6.37
CA GLN A 469 -1.93 -2.64 -6.30
C GLN A 469 -1.61 -3.59 -7.45
N ILE A 470 -1.40 -3.05 -8.66
CA ILE A 470 -1.05 -3.82 -9.85
C ILE A 470 0.37 -4.39 -9.74
N ARG A 471 1.31 -3.60 -9.21
CA ARG A 471 2.70 -4.01 -9.02
C ARG A 471 2.92 -4.83 -7.75
N ASN A 472 1.90 -5.02 -6.91
CA ASN A 472 1.96 -5.75 -5.64
C ASN A 472 2.99 -5.17 -4.65
N LEU A 473 2.95 -3.85 -4.51
CA LEU A 473 3.64 -3.13 -3.45
C LEU A 473 2.80 -3.12 -2.19
#